data_514b2758cfa62145b8e1f4309fd56f14
#
_entry.id   514b2758cfa62145b8e1f4309fd56f14
#
_cell.length_a   1.000
_cell.length_b   1.000
_cell.length_c   1.000
_cell.angle_alpha   90.00
_cell.angle_beta   90.00
_cell.angle_gamma   90.00
#
_symmetry.space_group_name_H-M   'P 1'
#
loop_
_entity.id
_entity.type
_entity.pdbx_description
1 polymer ?
#
loop_
_entity_poly.entity_id
_entity_poly.type
_entity_poly.pdbx_seq_one_letter_code
_entity_poly.pdbx_strand_id
1 'polypeptide(L)'
;MRRQERKADSSEALLLALQGWQSGIWTAVPGIIQSFDAASQTCVVQPATQVKVTDQNGVASWISLPLLLDVLVHFPSGGGVTITFPVTKGDECLVILASRCIDGWWQTGQITPQAELRMHDLSDGIALVGIRSKPRLLSGISTSSAQIRTDDGQSTIDVNPTTHNITVTTTGNVSTTSVNATITATAVVIKAGSIALQNAGTVLKKLVNSLFADWALTHVHSNGNGGGNTGIPTTSPSAGYETSVVEAE
;
A
#
# COMPACT_ATOMS: atom_id res chain seq x y z
N MET A 1 -29.23 4.97 61.22
CA MET A 1 -27.96 5.12 60.55
C MET A 1 -26.86 4.79 61.52
N ARG A 2 -26.17 3.67 61.28
CA ARG A 2 -25.07 3.20 62.12
C ARG A 2 -23.84 4.08 61.93
N ARG A 3 -23.11 4.41 62.99
CA ARG A 3 -21.89 5.23 63.01
C ARG A 3 -20.78 4.69 62.03
N GLN A 4 -20.86 3.44 61.64
CA GLN A 4 -19.93 2.76 60.69
C GLN A 4 -20.15 3.17 59.23
N GLU A 5 -21.35 3.65 58.87
CA GLU A 5 -21.69 4.12 57.52
C GLU A 5 -21.13 5.51 57.17
N ARG A 6 -20.47 6.18 58.12
CA ARG A 6 -19.86 7.52 57.95
C ARG A 6 -18.33 7.52 57.90
N LYS A 7 -17.69 6.39 58.06
CA LYS A 7 -16.26 6.30 57.79
C LYS A 7 -16.10 6.12 56.28
N ALA A 8 -15.79 7.22 55.58
CA ALA A 8 -15.23 7.11 54.23
C ALA A 8 -14.03 6.18 54.34
N ASP A 9 -14.11 5.02 53.70
CA ASP A 9 -12.98 4.10 53.64
C ASP A 9 -11.87 4.82 52.85
N SER A 10 -10.75 5.11 53.53
CA SER A 10 -9.63 5.81 52.93
C SER A 10 -9.08 5.03 51.73
N SER A 11 -9.23 3.70 51.73
CA SER A 11 -8.84 2.82 50.63
C SER A 11 -9.76 2.99 49.41
N GLU A 12 -11.06 3.11 49.63
CA GLU A 12 -12.04 3.38 48.59
C GLU A 12 -11.85 4.78 47.97
N ALA A 13 -11.62 5.78 48.81
CA ALA A 13 -11.34 7.16 48.37
C ALA A 13 -10.05 7.21 47.52
N LEU A 14 -8.99 6.49 47.93
CA LEU A 14 -7.74 6.39 47.18
C LEU A 14 -7.95 5.69 45.86
N LEU A 15 -8.68 4.57 45.82
CA LEU A 15 -9.01 3.86 44.59
C LEU A 15 -9.79 4.74 43.62
N LEU A 16 -10.79 5.48 44.08
CA LEU A 16 -11.56 6.41 43.24
C LEU A 16 -10.70 7.56 42.73
N ALA A 17 -9.79 8.09 43.54
CA ALA A 17 -8.86 9.13 43.11
C ALA A 17 -7.89 8.61 42.04
N LEU A 18 -7.33 7.39 42.19
CA LEU A 18 -6.47 6.75 41.20
C LEU A 18 -7.22 6.43 39.91
N GLN A 19 -8.45 5.93 39.97
CA GLN A 19 -9.29 5.70 38.80
C GLN A 19 -9.63 7.02 38.08
N GLY A 20 -9.93 8.07 38.82
CA GLY A 20 -10.15 9.41 38.28
C GLY A 20 -8.92 9.95 37.55
N TRP A 21 -7.74 9.78 38.13
CA TRP A 21 -6.48 10.16 37.50
C TRP A 21 -6.19 9.32 36.25
N GLN A 22 -6.35 7.99 36.34
CA GLN A 22 -6.13 7.07 35.23
C GLN A 22 -7.06 7.35 34.02
N SER A 23 -8.30 7.80 34.30
CA SER A 23 -9.27 8.13 33.24
C SER A 23 -8.84 9.31 32.36
N GLY A 24 -7.90 10.15 32.86
CA GLY A 24 -7.31 11.25 32.08
C GLY A 24 -6.06 10.88 31.29
N ILE A 25 -5.58 9.63 31.38
CA ILE A 25 -4.39 9.17 30.64
C ILE A 25 -4.81 8.51 29.35
N TRP A 26 -4.55 9.16 28.23
CA TRP A 26 -4.81 8.63 26.91
C TRP A 26 -3.54 8.00 26.33
N THR A 27 -3.59 6.73 25.94
CA THR A 27 -2.45 6.00 25.34
C THR A 27 -2.71 5.66 23.89
N ALA A 28 -3.86 5.07 23.60
CA ALA A 28 -4.32 4.80 22.25
C ALA A 28 -5.85 4.66 22.25
N VAL A 29 -6.47 5.05 21.15
CA VAL A 29 -7.90 4.91 20.94
C VAL A 29 -8.22 4.54 19.50
N PRO A 30 -9.12 3.58 19.23
CA PRO A 30 -9.59 3.32 17.88
C PRO A 30 -10.38 4.53 17.38
N GLY A 31 -10.25 4.83 16.08
CA GLY A 31 -10.89 5.98 15.47
C GLY A 31 -11.35 5.73 14.05
N ILE A 32 -12.21 6.62 13.56
CA ILE A 32 -12.74 6.64 12.21
C ILE A 32 -12.37 7.97 11.58
N ILE A 33 -11.65 7.93 10.47
CA ILE A 33 -11.20 9.10 9.74
C ILE A 33 -12.40 9.84 9.14
N GLN A 34 -12.47 11.15 9.36
CA GLN A 34 -13.50 12.02 8.82
C GLN A 34 -13.03 12.82 7.61
N SER A 35 -11.75 13.17 7.58
CA SER A 35 -11.08 13.83 6.45
C SER A 35 -9.58 13.62 6.52
N PHE A 36 -8.91 13.74 5.38
CA PHE A 36 -7.46 13.70 5.25
C PHE A 36 -6.98 14.89 4.43
N ASP A 37 -5.94 15.55 4.91
CA ASP A 37 -5.22 16.58 4.17
C ASP A 37 -3.85 16.04 3.73
N ALA A 38 -3.68 15.87 2.43
CA ALA A 38 -2.46 15.34 1.85
C ALA A 38 -1.28 16.33 1.92
N ALA A 39 -1.54 17.63 2.04
CA ALA A 39 -0.49 18.65 2.09
C ALA A 39 0.20 18.67 3.46
N SER A 40 -0.56 18.57 4.54
CA SER A 40 -0.06 18.47 5.91
C SER A 40 0.21 17.03 6.36
N GLN A 41 -0.31 16.02 5.63
CA GLN A 41 -0.30 14.61 6.00
C GLN A 41 -1.00 14.36 7.35
N THR A 42 -2.05 15.13 7.63
CA THR A 42 -2.86 15.02 8.83
C THR A 42 -4.29 14.59 8.51
N CYS A 43 -4.98 14.07 9.49
CA CYS A 43 -6.39 13.71 9.37
C CYS A 43 -7.21 14.20 10.57
N VAL A 44 -8.52 14.30 10.35
CA VAL A 44 -9.50 14.49 11.41
C VAL A 44 -10.07 13.13 11.77
N VAL A 45 -10.04 12.77 13.04
CA VAL A 45 -10.47 11.45 13.53
C VAL A 45 -11.60 11.61 14.54
N GLN A 46 -12.68 10.84 14.35
CA GLN A 46 -13.68 10.61 15.39
C GLN A 46 -13.25 9.40 16.21
N PRO A 47 -12.92 9.55 17.51
CA PRO A 47 -12.72 8.40 18.39
C PRO A 47 -13.93 7.48 18.40
N ALA A 48 -13.69 6.17 18.29
CA ALA A 48 -14.75 5.17 18.19
C ALA A 48 -15.24 4.66 19.56
N THR A 49 -14.68 5.19 20.65
CA THR A 49 -15.10 4.89 22.02
C THR A 49 -15.84 6.08 22.63
N GLN A 50 -16.83 5.79 23.47
CA GLN A 50 -17.52 6.79 24.27
C GLN A 50 -16.98 6.78 25.69
N VAL A 51 -17.05 7.92 26.34
CA VAL A 51 -16.71 8.07 27.76
C VAL A 51 -17.99 8.21 28.59
N LYS A 52 -17.96 7.64 29.82
CA LYS A 52 -19.04 7.76 30.75
C LYS A 52 -18.87 9.05 31.56
N VAL A 53 -19.86 9.92 31.48
CA VAL A 53 -19.90 11.15 32.26
C VAL A 53 -21.09 11.08 33.24
N THR A 54 -20.86 11.48 34.47
CA THR A 54 -21.90 11.55 35.48
C THR A 54 -22.20 13.03 35.76
N ASP A 55 -23.46 13.43 35.64
CA ASP A 55 -23.89 14.79 35.91
C ASP A 55 -23.94 15.12 37.41
N GLN A 56 -24.27 16.36 37.74
CA GLN A 56 -24.38 16.83 39.12
C GLN A 56 -25.47 16.11 39.95
N ASN A 57 -26.44 15.48 39.28
CA ASN A 57 -27.52 14.71 39.88
C ASN A 57 -27.19 13.23 40.07
N GLY A 58 -25.96 12.80 39.66
CA GLY A 58 -25.53 11.41 39.71
C GLY A 58 -26.02 10.56 38.53
N VAL A 59 -26.61 11.18 37.49
CA VAL A 59 -27.06 10.47 36.32
C VAL A 59 -25.88 10.27 35.36
N ALA A 60 -25.61 9.00 35.05
CA ALA A 60 -24.53 8.64 34.14
C ALA A 60 -25.01 8.60 32.66
N SER A 61 -24.25 9.19 31.75
CA SER A 61 -24.47 9.15 30.32
C SER A 61 -23.20 8.79 29.57
N TRP A 62 -23.34 8.16 28.38
CA TRP A 62 -22.23 7.91 27.45
C TRP A 62 -22.19 9.05 26.44
N ILE A 63 -21.05 9.70 26.34
CA ILE A 63 -20.82 10.78 25.37
C ILE A 63 -19.70 10.42 24.42
N SER A 64 -19.85 10.81 23.16
CA SER A 64 -18.78 10.70 22.17
C SER A 64 -17.69 11.72 22.47
N LEU A 65 -16.45 11.30 22.32
CA LEU A 65 -15.32 12.21 22.40
C LEU A 65 -15.37 13.23 21.23
N PRO A 66 -14.81 14.42 21.40
CA PRO A 66 -14.70 15.39 20.32
C PRO A 66 -13.86 14.84 19.16
N LEU A 67 -13.98 15.48 18.00
CA LEU A 67 -13.09 15.20 16.88
C LEU A 67 -11.66 15.55 17.26
N LEU A 68 -10.74 14.66 16.94
CA LEU A 68 -9.30 14.92 17.02
C LEU A 68 -8.89 15.58 15.71
N LEU A 69 -8.35 16.78 15.80
CA LEU A 69 -7.90 17.57 14.68
C LEU A 69 -6.39 17.40 14.48
N ASP A 70 -5.92 17.57 13.25
CA ASP A 70 -4.51 17.58 12.90
C ASP A 70 -3.72 16.34 13.36
N VAL A 71 -4.39 15.18 13.40
CA VAL A 71 -3.77 13.89 13.77
C VAL A 71 -2.83 13.46 12.66
N LEU A 72 -1.54 13.24 12.97
CA LEU A 72 -0.52 12.84 12.01
C LEU A 72 -0.83 11.46 11.44
N VAL A 73 -0.76 11.29 10.12
CA VAL A 73 -0.93 9.98 9.48
C VAL A 73 0.43 9.29 9.35
N HIS A 74 0.52 8.08 9.90
CA HIS A 74 1.71 7.24 9.74
C HIS A 74 1.72 6.52 8.40
N PHE A 75 2.70 6.83 7.56
CA PHE A 75 3.08 6.02 6.38
C PHE A 75 4.38 5.29 6.69
N PRO A 76 4.44 3.95 6.55
CA PRO A 76 5.68 3.19 6.76
C PRO A 76 6.80 3.72 5.87
N SER A 77 7.89 4.20 6.48
CA SER A 77 8.97 4.84 5.73
C SER A 77 10.34 4.61 6.40
N GLY A 78 11.37 4.65 5.59
CA GLY A 78 12.76 4.54 6.05
C GLY A 78 13.74 4.52 4.87
N GLY A 79 14.97 5.03 5.07
CA GLY A 79 16.02 4.99 4.06
C GLY A 79 15.68 5.69 2.72
N GLY A 80 14.79 6.67 2.74
CA GLY A 80 14.34 7.38 1.53
C GLY A 80 13.21 6.67 0.76
N VAL A 81 12.61 5.62 1.32
CA VAL A 81 11.47 4.90 0.73
C VAL A 81 10.26 5.03 1.65
N THR A 82 9.09 5.28 1.08
CA THR A 82 7.82 5.39 1.79
C THR A 82 6.74 4.57 1.08
N ILE A 83 5.96 3.82 1.84
CA ILE A 83 4.76 3.15 1.34
C ILE A 83 3.57 4.06 1.62
N THR A 84 2.98 4.61 0.58
CA THR A 84 1.78 5.45 0.66
C THR A 84 0.57 4.71 0.13
N PHE A 85 -0.58 5.01 0.68
CA PHE A 85 -1.88 4.50 0.22
C PHE A 85 -2.93 5.62 0.37
N PRO A 86 -4.03 5.58 -0.41
CA PRO A 86 -5.13 6.52 -0.23
C PRO A 86 -5.70 6.43 1.19
N VAL A 87 -5.91 7.58 1.81
CA VAL A 87 -6.59 7.70 3.11
C VAL A 87 -7.90 8.41 2.87
N THR A 88 -9.02 7.76 3.23
CA THR A 88 -10.36 8.25 2.90
C THR A 88 -11.25 8.34 4.13
N LYS A 89 -12.30 9.17 4.01
CA LYS A 89 -13.34 9.23 5.05
C LYS A 89 -13.94 7.86 5.25
N GLY A 90 -14.01 7.44 6.51
CA GLY A 90 -14.53 6.15 6.92
C GLY A 90 -13.46 5.10 7.16
N ASP A 91 -12.21 5.32 6.80
CA ASP A 91 -11.13 4.41 7.15
C ASP A 91 -10.97 4.32 8.67
N GLU A 92 -10.68 3.13 9.14
CA GLU A 92 -10.45 2.87 10.55
C GLU A 92 -8.95 2.97 10.87
N CYS A 93 -8.65 3.51 12.04
CA CYS A 93 -7.28 3.70 12.50
C CYS A 93 -7.16 3.46 14.01
N LEU A 94 -5.94 3.27 14.47
CA LEU A 94 -5.58 3.40 15.88
C LEU A 94 -4.84 4.72 16.04
N VAL A 95 -5.38 5.63 16.85
CA VAL A 95 -4.69 6.85 17.23
C VAL A 95 -3.85 6.56 18.47
N ILE A 96 -2.55 6.64 18.34
CA ILE A 96 -1.59 6.55 19.43
C ILE A 96 -1.34 7.97 19.93
N LEU A 97 -1.46 8.18 21.23
CA LEU A 97 -1.24 9.47 21.88
C LEU A 97 0.17 9.54 22.43
N ALA A 98 0.92 10.55 22.02
CA ALA A 98 2.28 10.74 22.49
C ALA A 98 2.29 11.05 24.02
N SER A 99 3.34 10.61 24.71
CA SER A 99 3.47 10.83 26.14
C SER A 99 3.72 12.30 26.51
N ARG A 100 4.09 13.11 25.54
CA ARG A 100 4.39 14.55 25.68
C ARG A 100 3.92 15.30 24.45
N CYS A 101 3.76 16.62 24.58
CA CYS A 101 3.47 17.52 23.47
C CYS A 101 4.50 17.39 22.34
N ILE A 102 4.01 17.14 21.12
CA ILE A 102 4.84 16.92 19.93
C ILE A 102 4.90 18.14 18.99
N ASP A 103 4.23 19.24 19.31
CA ASP A 103 4.09 20.40 18.41
C ASP A 103 5.46 20.96 17.95
N GLY A 104 6.42 21.09 18.86
CA GLY A 104 7.75 21.61 18.54
C GLY A 104 8.50 20.70 17.57
N TRP A 105 8.43 19.39 17.79
CA TRP A 105 9.03 18.41 16.87
C TRP A 105 8.29 18.41 15.53
N TRP A 106 6.97 18.41 15.55
CA TRP A 106 6.14 18.44 14.34
C TRP A 106 6.47 19.63 13.43
N GLN A 107 6.62 20.82 14.02
CA GLN A 107 6.91 22.04 13.28
C GLN A 107 8.34 22.12 12.73
N THR A 108 9.31 21.52 13.41
CA THR A 108 10.72 21.76 13.12
C THR A 108 11.49 20.52 12.67
N GLY A 109 11.00 19.32 12.98
CA GLY A 109 11.73 18.06 12.80
C GLY A 109 12.94 17.92 13.72
N GLN A 110 13.11 18.81 14.71
CA GLN A 110 14.29 18.88 15.57
C GLN A 110 13.97 18.43 17.00
N ILE A 111 15.03 18.19 17.79
CA ILE A 111 14.91 18.03 19.24
C ILE A 111 14.58 19.40 19.84
N THR A 112 13.37 19.54 20.38
CA THR A 112 12.88 20.81 20.94
C THR A 112 12.35 20.61 22.34
N PRO A 113 12.35 21.66 23.19
CA PRO A 113 11.55 21.68 24.40
C PRO A 113 10.06 21.49 24.08
N GLN A 114 9.29 20.97 25.03
CA GLN A 114 7.84 20.92 24.91
C GLN A 114 7.26 22.33 24.78
N ALA A 115 6.38 22.56 23.81
CA ALA A 115 5.64 23.82 23.69
C ALA A 115 4.64 23.99 24.83
N GLU A 116 4.03 22.89 25.27
CA GLU A 116 3.10 22.82 26.40
C GLU A 116 3.40 21.61 27.29
N LEU A 117 3.08 21.71 28.58
CA LEU A 117 3.35 20.65 29.57
C LEU A 117 2.24 19.59 29.64
N ARG A 118 1.45 19.42 28.56
CA ARG A 118 0.45 18.35 28.46
C ARG A 118 1.09 16.98 28.31
N MET A 119 0.42 15.95 28.82
CA MET A 119 0.88 14.56 28.82
C MET A 119 -0.28 13.66 28.45
N HIS A 120 -0.02 12.67 27.56
CA HIS A 120 -1.04 11.71 27.14
C HIS A 120 -2.36 12.39 26.72
N ASP A 121 -2.22 13.49 25.99
CA ASP A 121 -3.34 14.34 25.59
C ASP A 121 -3.87 13.93 24.19
N LEU A 122 -5.16 14.10 24.00
CA LEU A 122 -5.83 13.79 22.74
C LEU A 122 -5.34 14.66 21.57
N SER A 123 -4.67 15.79 21.84
CA SER A 123 -4.10 16.66 20.81
C SER A 123 -2.78 16.15 20.20
N ASP A 124 -2.12 15.18 20.84
CA ASP A 124 -0.81 14.67 20.42
C ASP A 124 -0.95 13.29 19.75
N GLY A 125 -1.87 13.18 18.79
CA GLY A 125 -2.25 11.93 18.15
C GLY A 125 -1.44 11.59 16.89
N ILE A 126 -1.15 10.28 16.71
CA ILE A 126 -0.60 9.70 15.49
C ILE A 126 -1.53 8.56 15.06
N ALA A 127 -2.09 8.64 13.86
CA ALA A 127 -3.01 7.66 13.31
C ALA A 127 -2.27 6.54 12.56
N LEU A 128 -2.38 5.32 13.05
CA LEU A 128 -2.03 4.10 12.32
C LEU A 128 -3.27 3.63 11.56
N VAL A 129 -3.31 3.89 10.27
CA VAL A 129 -4.44 3.51 9.40
C VAL A 129 -4.38 2.02 9.06
N GLY A 130 -5.56 1.38 8.93
CA GLY A 130 -5.67 -0.02 8.51
C GLY A 130 -5.94 -1.01 9.64
N ILE A 131 -6.12 -0.55 10.88
CA ILE A 131 -6.72 -1.37 11.93
C ILE A 131 -8.20 -1.53 11.61
N ARG A 132 -8.69 -2.78 11.61
CA ARG A 132 -10.04 -3.08 11.13
C ARG A 132 -10.91 -3.67 12.23
N SER A 133 -12.11 -3.14 12.38
CA SER A 133 -13.16 -3.71 13.22
C SER A 133 -13.74 -4.98 12.59
N LYS A 134 -14.42 -5.81 13.39
CA LYS A 134 -15.01 -7.08 12.93
C LYS A 134 -15.92 -6.94 11.69
N PRO A 135 -16.77 -5.91 11.54
CA PRO A 135 -17.59 -5.73 10.35
C PRO A 135 -16.80 -5.37 9.08
N ARG A 136 -15.53 -4.97 9.23
CA ARG A 136 -14.66 -4.51 8.13
C ARG A 136 -13.44 -5.40 7.90
N LEU A 137 -13.48 -6.64 8.39
CA LEU A 137 -12.39 -7.59 8.17
C LEU A 137 -12.15 -7.82 6.69
N LEU A 138 -10.88 -7.84 6.31
CA LEU A 138 -10.45 -8.16 4.96
C LEU A 138 -10.70 -9.63 4.68
N SER A 139 -11.33 -9.94 3.55
CA SER A 139 -11.56 -11.31 3.09
C SER A 139 -10.37 -11.83 2.28
N GLY A 140 -10.18 -13.15 2.29
CA GLY A 140 -9.21 -13.81 1.43
C GLY A 140 -7.75 -13.41 1.69
N ILE A 141 -7.38 -13.17 2.96
CA ILE A 141 -5.98 -12.93 3.35
C ILE A 141 -5.17 -14.19 3.08
N SER A 142 -4.03 -14.05 2.38
CA SER A 142 -3.10 -15.15 2.21
C SER A 142 -2.46 -15.54 3.54
N THR A 143 -2.38 -16.84 3.80
CA THR A 143 -1.66 -17.41 4.96
C THR A 143 -0.27 -17.92 4.57
N SER A 144 0.10 -17.83 3.29
CA SER A 144 1.35 -18.36 2.75
C SER A 144 2.23 -17.31 2.04
N SER A 145 1.69 -16.13 1.72
CA SER A 145 2.43 -15.08 1.03
C SER A 145 2.19 -13.72 1.67
N ALA A 146 3.22 -12.88 1.67
CA ALA A 146 3.03 -11.44 1.90
C ALA A 146 2.38 -10.82 0.67
N GLN A 147 1.38 -9.93 0.88
CA GLN A 147 0.61 -9.33 -0.20
C GLN A 147 0.53 -7.82 -0.07
N ILE A 148 0.72 -7.12 -1.20
CA ILE A 148 0.20 -5.76 -1.41
C ILE A 148 -1.01 -5.93 -2.32
N ARG A 149 -2.22 -5.55 -1.87
CA ARG A 149 -3.44 -5.88 -2.59
C ARG A 149 -4.53 -4.81 -2.43
N THR A 150 -5.46 -4.79 -3.36
CA THR A 150 -6.75 -4.11 -3.18
C THR A 150 -7.64 -4.92 -2.23
N ASP A 151 -8.57 -4.25 -1.52
CA ASP A 151 -9.46 -4.91 -0.54
C ASP A 151 -10.33 -6.00 -1.18
N ASP A 152 -10.76 -5.80 -2.43
CA ASP A 152 -11.53 -6.77 -3.22
C ASP A 152 -10.68 -7.91 -3.79
N GLY A 153 -9.36 -7.84 -3.67
CA GLY A 153 -8.43 -8.84 -4.19
C GLY A 153 -8.25 -8.85 -5.70
N GLN A 154 -8.79 -7.85 -6.42
CA GLN A 154 -8.70 -7.80 -7.89
C GLN A 154 -7.29 -7.48 -8.39
N SER A 155 -6.47 -6.88 -7.55
CA SER A 155 -5.05 -6.61 -7.85
C SER A 155 -4.20 -7.01 -6.67
N THR A 156 -3.16 -7.83 -6.94
CA THR A 156 -2.23 -8.31 -5.91
C THR A 156 -0.80 -8.34 -6.42
N ILE A 157 0.13 -8.06 -5.51
CA ILE A 157 1.55 -8.39 -5.63
C ILE A 157 1.86 -9.33 -4.48
N ASP A 158 2.16 -10.59 -4.80
CA ASP A 158 2.43 -11.64 -3.85
C ASP A 158 3.92 -11.97 -3.78
N VAL A 159 4.45 -12.15 -2.58
CA VAL A 159 5.80 -12.67 -2.33
C VAL A 159 5.67 -13.91 -1.45
N ASN A 160 5.97 -15.10 -2.01
CA ASN A 160 5.86 -16.35 -1.28
C ASN A 160 7.23 -16.76 -0.68
N PRO A 161 7.36 -16.87 0.65
CA PRO A 161 8.65 -17.17 1.29
C PRO A 161 9.11 -18.62 1.11
N THR A 162 8.22 -19.54 0.75
CA THR A 162 8.56 -20.98 0.60
C THR A 162 9.01 -21.30 -0.82
N THR A 163 8.27 -20.80 -1.82
CA THR A 163 8.58 -21.07 -3.24
C THR A 163 9.46 -20.00 -3.86
N HIS A 164 9.68 -18.88 -3.16
CA HIS A 164 10.39 -17.67 -3.62
C HIS A 164 9.76 -17.02 -4.86
N ASN A 165 8.52 -17.36 -5.17
CA ASN A 165 7.80 -16.77 -6.28
C ASN A 165 7.35 -15.34 -5.94
N ILE A 166 7.47 -14.45 -6.93
CA ILE A 166 6.82 -13.14 -6.94
C ILE A 166 5.75 -13.17 -8.04
N THR A 167 4.50 -12.91 -7.69
CA THR A 167 3.38 -12.95 -8.63
C THR A 167 2.66 -11.61 -8.63
N VAL A 168 2.43 -11.06 -9.82
CA VAL A 168 1.59 -9.87 -10.02
C VAL A 168 0.32 -10.30 -10.74
N THR A 169 -0.83 -10.08 -10.12
CA THR A 169 -2.14 -10.42 -10.69
C THR A 169 -3.02 -9.18 -10.66
N THR A 170 -3.70 -8.90 -11.78
CA THR A 170 -4.69 -7.81 -11.85
C THR A 170 -5.72 -8.11 -12.93
N THR A 171 -6.96 -7.63 -12.72
CA THR A 171 -8.00 -7.59 -13.75
C THR A 171 -7.91 -6.34 -14.63
N GLY A 172 -7.07 -5.39 -14.24
CA GLY A 172 -6.76 -4.17 -15.00
C GLY A 172 -5.48 -4.32 -15.84
N ASN A 173 -4.82 -3.20 -16.09
CA ASN A 173 -3.59 -3.13 -16.87
C ASN A 173 -2.37 -3.10 -15.95
N VAL A 174 -1.26 -3.71 -16.41
CA VAL A 174 0.07 -3.50 -15.83
C VAL A 174 0.86 -2.62 -16.79
N SER A 175 1.37 -1.49 -16.30
CA SER A 175 2.21 -0.56 -17.06
C SER A 175 3.56 -0.42 -16.37
N THR A 176 4.63 -0.56 -17.15
CA THR A 176 6.00 -0.31 -16.69
C THR A 176 6.61 0.79 -17.53
N THR A 177 7.05 1.87 -16.89
CA THR A 177 7.76 2.98 -17.55
C THR A 177 9.15 3.10 -16.91
N SER A 178 10.18 2.98 -17.72
CA SER A 178 11.58 3.04 -17.25
C SER A 178 12.48 3.55 -18.38
N VAL A 179 13.67 4.03 -18.01
CA VAL A 179 14.72 4.34 -19.01
C VAL A 179 15.20 3.07 -19.69
N ASN A 180 15.44 2.01 -18.90
CA ASN A 180 15.83 0.69 -19.39
C ASN A 180 15.07 -0.38 -18.60
N ALA A 181 14.59 -1.41 -19.29
CA ALA A 181 14.03 -2.61 -18.67
C ALA A 181 14.82 -3.81 -19.17
N THR A 182 15.37 -4.61 -18.26
CA THR A 182 16.11 -5.84 -18.56
C THR A 182 15.44 -7.02 -17.88
N ILE A 183 15.19 -8.10 -18.61
CA ILE A 183 14.69 -9.36 -18.08
C ILE A 183 15.78 -10.41 -18.31
N THR A 184 16.36 -10.93 -17.23
CA THR A 184 17.32 -12.05 -17.27
C THR A 184 16.65 -13.28 -16.70
N ALA A 185 16.41 -14.27 -17.53
CA ALA A 185 15.75 -15.51 -17.16
C ALA A 185 16.22 -16.66 -18.07
N THR A 186 16.14 -17.90 -17.59
CA THR A 186 16.38 -19.09 -18.43
C THR A 186 15.38 -19.20 -19.56
N ALA A 187 14.12 -18.75 -19.35
CA ALA A 187 13.09 -18.68 -20.37
C ALA A 187 12.14 -17.51 -20.08
N VAL A 188 11.71 -16.81 -21.12
CA VAL A 188 10.66 -15.79 -21.06
C VAL A 188 9.51 -16.26 -21.95
N VAL A 189 8.32 -16.41 -21.37
CA VAL A 189 7.11 -16.79 -22.08
C VAL A 189 6.11 -15.63 -22.07
N ILE A 190 5.75 -15.13 -23.24
CA ILE A 190 4.74 -14.08 -23.41
C ILE A 190 3.52 -14.69 -24.08
N LYS A 191 2.38 -14.71 -23.36
CA LYS A 191 1.09 -15.18 -23.87
C LYS A 191 0.15 -14.00 -24.02
N ALA A 192 -0.15 -13.61 -25.24
CA ALA A 192 -1.02 -12.47 -25.53
C ALA A 192 -1.79 -12.71 -26.84
N GLY A 193 -2.95 -12.07 -26.99
CA GLY A 193 -3.68 -12.04 -28.26
C GLY A 193 -2.94 -11.26 -29.33
N SER A 194 -2.15 -10.26 -28.94
CA SER A 194 -1.23 -9.53 -29.81
C SER A 194 -0.02 -9.05 -29.02
N ILE A 195 1.14 -9.03 -29.66
CA ILE A 195 2.40 -8.48 -29.11
C ILE A 195 2.84 -7.37 -30.04
N ALA A 196 2.94 -6.15 -29.52
CA ALA A 196 3.44 -5.00 -30.24
C ALA A 196 4.79 -4.57 -29.66
N LEU A 197 5.84 -4.63 -30.47
CA LEU A 197 7.16 -4.11 -30.13
C LEU A 197 7.36 -2.81 -30.92
N GLN A 198 7.31 -1.66 -30.23
CA GLN A 198 7.37 -0.35 -30.86
C GLN A 198 8.58 0.43 -30.38
N ASN A 199 9.27 1.09 -31.31
CA ASN A 199 10.17 2.19 -30.97
C ASN A 199 9.40 3.51 -31.16
N ALA A 200 9.58 4.49 -30.28
CA ALA A 200 8.90 5.79 -30.37
C ALA A 200 9.10 6.40 -31.77
N GLY A 201 8.02 6.46 -32.56
CA GLY A 201 8.02 7.05 -33.92
C GLY A 201 8.27 6.14 -35.09
N THR A 202 8.43 4.80 -34.95
CA THR A 202 8.60 3.88 -36.04
C THR A 202 7.59 2.75 -36.07
N VAL A 203 7.15 2.38 -37.31
CA VAL A 203 6.26 1.24 -37.53
C VAL A 203 7.01 -0.05 -37.18
N LEU A 204 6.37 -0.94 -36.41
CA LEU A 204 6.88 -2.27 -36.11
C LEU A 204 7.34 -3.02 -37.35
N LYS A 205 8.57 -3.46 -37.33
CA LYS A 205 9.00 -4.55 -38.22
C LYS A 205 8.49 -5.87 -37.60
N LYS A 206 7.78 -6.66 -38.37
CA LYS A 206 7.35 -8.00 -37.96
C LYS A 206 8.59 -8.83 -37.60
N LEU A 207 8.56 -9.51 -36.46
CA LEU A 207 9.56 -10.51 -36.13
C LEU A 207 9.44 -11.65 -37.14
N VAL A 208 10.47 -11.87 -37.94
CA VAL A 208 10.52 -12.98 -38.89
C VAL A 208 11.03 -14.20 -38.13
N ASN A 209 10.28 -15.31 -38.21
CA ASN A 209 10.71 -16.59 -37.67
C ASN A 209 11.93 -17.08 -38.46
N SER A 210 12.97 -17.62 -37.80
CA SER A 210 14.17 -18.17 -38.44
C SER A 210 13.85 -19.20 -39.52
N LEU A 211 12.86 -20.08 -39.30
CA LEU A 211 12.39 -21.04 -40.28
C LEU A 211 11.88 -20.38 -41.58
N PHE A 212 11.20 -19.22 -41.45
CA PHE A 212 10.79 -18.47 -42.66
C PHE A 212 11.96 -17.80 -43.34
N ALA A 213 12.93 -17.28 -42.58
CA ALA A 213 14.14 -16.70 -43.15
C ALA A 213 14.98 -17.76 -43.90
N ASP A 214 15.15 -18.93 -43.28
CA ASP A 214 15.86 -20.07 -43.90
C ASP A 214 15.14 -20.58 -45.16
N TRP A 215 13.81 -20.71 -45.11
CA TRP A 215 13.01 -21.05 -46.27
C TRP A 215 13.15 -19.98 -47.36
N ALA A 216 13.09 -18.72 -47.05
CA ALA A 216 13.21 -17.62 -48.01
C ALA A 216 14.57 -17.58 -48.69
N LEU A 217 15.64 -17.97 -47.99
CA LEU A 217 17.01 -18.02 -48.51
C LEU A 217 17.32 -19.29 -49.35
N THR A 218 16.61 -20.38 -49.07
CA THR A 218 16.94 -21.70 -49.66
C THR A 218 15.89 -22.20 -50.64
N HIS A 219 14.69 -21.59 -50.72
CA HIS A 219 13.62 -22.05 -51.61
C HIS A 219 14.01 -21.92 -53.09
N VAL A 220 13.56 -22.87 -53.85
CA VAL A 220 13.76 -22.91 -55.32
C VAL A 220 12.40 -23.10 -56.00
N HIS A 221 12.29 -22.66 -57.23
CA HIS A 221 11.09 -22.85 -58.02
C HIS A 221 11.31 -23.92 -59.09
N SER A 222 10.29 -24.75 -59.39
CA SER A 222 10.35 -25.66 -60.49
C SER A 222 10.35 -24.88 -61.80
N ASN A 223 11.26 -25.21 -62.67
CA ASN A 223 11.30 -24.67 -64.05
C ASN A 223 10.27 -25.40 -64.92
N GLY A 224 9.18 -24.71 -65.30
CA GLY A 224 8.00 -25.29 -65.98
C GLY A 224 8.27 -25.94 -67.35
N ASN A 225 9.48 -25.92 -67.88
CA ASN A 225 9.85 -26.47 -69.24
C ASN A 225 10.77 -27.71 -69.19
N GLY A 226 10.73 -28.51 -68.10
CA GLY A 226 11.52 -29.72 -67.95
C GLY A 226 13.01 -29.50 -67.68
N GLY A 227 13.45 -28.29 -67.43
CA GLY A 227 14.77 -27.97 -66.89
C GLY A 227 14.87 -28.20 -65.36
N GLY A 228 16.10 -28.13 -64.86
CA GLY A 228 16.32 -28.19 -63.39
C GLY A 228 15.66 -27.03 -62.64
N ASN A 229 15.49 -27.19 -61.35
CA ASN A 229 14.98 -26.12 -60.45
C ASN A 229 15.82 -24.84 -60.55
N THR A 230 15.26 -23.71 -60.38
CA THR A 230 16.00 -22.45 -60.24
C THR A 230 17.05 -22.57 -59.15
N GLY A 231 18.11 -21.83 -59.23
CA GLY A 231 19.04 -21.68 -58.11
C GLY A 231 18.40 -21.01 -56.94
N ILE A 232 19.03 -21.11 -55.79
CA ILE A 232 18.66 -20.33 -54.59
C ILE A 232 18.73 -18.83 -54.90
N PRO A 233 18.01 -17.98 -54.20
CA PRO A 233 18.11 -16.53 -54.38
C PRO A 233 19.56 -16.05 -54.25
N THR A 234 20.06 -15.37 -55.32
CA THR A 234 21.46 -14.91 -55.37
C THR A 234 21.73 -13.62 -54.63
N THR A 235 20.67 -12.92 -54.24
CA THR A 235 20.75 -11.70 -53.44
C THR A 235 20.29 -12.02 -52.05
N SER A 236 21.23 -11.99 -51.10
CA SER A 236 20.85 -11.90 -49.68
C SER A 236 19.93 -10.69 -49.49
N PRO A 237 18.90 -10.84 -48.69
CA PRO A 237 18.17 -9.68 -48.24
C PRO A 237 19.16 -8.65 -47.67
N SER A 238 19.02 -7.36 -48.04
CA SER A 238 19.90 -6.30 -47.52
C SER A 238 19.79 -6.24 -46.00
N ALA A 239 20.92 -6.15 -45.34
CA ALA A 239 20.96 -6.00 -43.88
C ALA A 239 19.95 -4.91 -43.41
N GLY A 240 18.90 -5.30 -42.70
CA GLY A 240 17.89 -4.35 -42.22
C GLY A 240 16.53 -4.92 -41.92
N TYR A 241 16.24 -6.19 -42.13
CA TYR A 241 15.02 -6.85 -41.68
C TYR A 241 15.26 -7.95 -40.64
N GLU A 242 16.49 -8.26 -40.31
CA GLU A 242 16.81 -8.93 -39.05
C GLU A 242 16.82 -7.88 -37.96
N THR A 243 16.01 -8.08 -36.93
CA THR A 243 16.14 -7.27 -35.73
C THR A 243 17.47 -7.66 -35.07
N SER A 244 18.43 -6.76 -35.02
CA SER A 244 19.70 -6.94 -34.30
C SER A 244 19.55 -7.18 -32.79
N VAL A 245 18.34 -7.53 -32.31
CA VAL A 245 17.94 -7.66 -30.90
C VAL A 245 17.37 -9.04 -30.58
N VAL A 246 17.17 -9.92 -31.54
CA VAL A 246 16.73 -11.31 -31.33
C VAL A 246 17.80 -12.23 -31.89
N GLU A 247 18.89 -12.40 -31.14
CA GLU A 247 19.77 -13.55 -31.29
C GLU A 247 19.05 -14.75 -30.68
N ALA A 248 18.62 -15.68 -31.52
CA ALA A 248 18.23 -17.00 -31.10
C ALA A 248 19.48 -17.86 -31.12
N GLU A 249 20.02 -18.24 -29.96
CA GLU A 249 20.95 -19.36 -29.84
C GLU A 249 20.22 -20.68 -30.13
#